data_68ead31dcef1e7ea6e78f8e194def5ab
#
_entry.id   68ead31dcef1e7ea6e78f8e194def5ab
#
_cell.length_a   1.000
_cell.length_b   1.000
_cell.length_c   1.000
_cell.angle_alpha   90.00
_cell.angle_beta   90.00
_cell.angle_gamma   90.00
#
_symmetry.space_group_name_H-M   'P 1'
#
loop_
_entity.id
_entity.type
_entity.pdbx_description
1 polymer ?
#
loop_
_entity_poly.entity_id
_entity_poly.type
_entity_poly.pdbx_seq_one_letter_code
_entity_poly.pdbx_strand_id
1 'polypeptide(L)'
;IWKIDVEDKENDLKAEREQTKKYIQQDYAKQSLTQLYELLFYADQRVRLKAQYELAERKATAIFEKAVQQKENQLARVHGIWGLGQIKASASIQPLLTDSDPEIVAQAAKVLGDIFDASSAEQLITLVSSSHPRVSFFATQALGRIHSENAIPALLKLVETNADKDIYLRHAAVLALSRIEKVEPMLALQNSPNRSLRIAAVLVLRRLAHPGIQ
;
A
#
# COMPACT_ATOMS: atom_id res chain seq x y z
N ILE A 1 33.06 10.15 11.53
CA ILE A 1 31.68 9.80 11.95
C ILE A 1 31.25 10.86 12.94
N TRP A 2 30.18 11.61 12.58
CA TRP A 2 29.60 12.60 13.46
C TRP A 2 28.57 11.93 14.38
N LYS A 3 28.63 12.19 15.68
CA LYS A 3 27.61 11.80 16.66
C LYS A 3 26.79 13.06 16.97
N ILE A 4 25.46 13.00 16.69
CA ILE A 4 24.53 14.01 17.15
C ILE A 4 23.88 13.46 18.42
N ASP A 5 24.00 14.20 19.52
CA ASP A 5 23.41 13.87 20.81
C ASP A 5 22.59 15.05 21.34
N VAL A 6 21.63 14.79 22.22
CA VAL A 6 20.80 15.81 22.85
C VAL A 6 21.35 16.10 24.23
N GLU A 7 21.57 17.38 24.57
CA GLU A 7 21.93 17.77 25.93
C GLU A 7 20.78 17.49 26.89
N ASP A 8 21.08 16.72 27.96
CA ASP A 8 20.06 16.17 28.88
C ASP A 8 19.51 17.17 29.91
N LYS A 9 19.77 18.48 29.78
CA LYS A 9 19.45 19.46 30.83
C LYS A 9 17.97 19.64 31.13
N GLU A 10 17.06 19.24 30.19
CA GLU A 10 15.60 19.36 30.34
C GLU A 10 14.86 18.20 29.64
N ASN A 11 15.37 16.96 29.79
CA ASN A 11 14.95 15.91 28.88
C ASN A 11 14.10 14.84 29.55
N ASP A 12 12.80 15.03 29.49
CA ASP A 12 11.77 14.12 29.99
C ASP A 12 11.77 12.74 29.30
N LEU A 13 12.43 12.60 28.11
CA LEU A 13 12.40 11.39 27.31
C LEU A 13 13.66 10.52 27.42
N LYS A 14 14.50 10.74 28.44
CA LYS A 14 15.73 9.95 28.60
C LYS A 14 15.47 8.47 28.81
N ALA A 15 14.49 8.16 29.66
CA ALA A 15 14.11 6.79 29.96
C ALA A 15 13.55 6.06 28.71
N GLU A 16 12.71 6.73 27.93
CA GLU A 16 12.16 6.19 26.69
C GLU A 16 13.25 5.96 25.63
N ARG A 17 14.23 6.88 25.54
CA ARG A 17 15.37 6.70 24.61
C ARG A 17 16.25 5.51 25.02
N GLU A 18 16.54 5.36 26.29
CA GLU A 18 17.31 4.22 26.80
C GLU A 18 16.55 2.90 26.59
N GLN A 19 15.25 2.89 26.84
CA GLN A 19 14.40 1.73 26.60
C GLN A 19 14.33 1.40 25.10
N THR A 20 14.15 2.40 24.24
CA THR A 20 14.16 2.22 22.79
C THR A 20 15.50 1.65 22.32
N LYS A 21 16.62 2.16 22.84
CA LYS A 21 17.96 1.63 22.54
C LYS A 21 18.10 0.15 22.93
N LYS A 22 17.59 -0.24 24.10
CA LYS A 22 17.58 -1.65 24.54
C LYS A 22 16.78 -2.51 23.57
N TYR A 23 15.57 -2.07 23.17
CA TYR A 23 14.74 -2.80 22.20
C TYR A 23 15.41 -2.89 20.83
N ILE A 24 16.06 -1.83 20.35
CA ILE A 24 16.79 -1.87 19.06
C ILE A 24 17.96 -2.87 19.10
N GLN A 25 18.63 -3.01 20.26
CA GLN A 25 19.83 -3.84 20.43
C GLN A 25 19.53 -5.29 20.81
N GLN A 26 18.31 -5.60 21.27
CA GLN A 26 17.95 -6.95 21.69
C GLN A 26 17.98 -7.95 20.54
N ASP A 27 18.16 -9.23 20.90
CA ASP A 27 18.06 -10.36 19.98
C ASP A 27 16.58 -10.74 19.80
N TYR A 28 15.98 -10.41 18.65
CA TYR A 28 14.59 -10.68 18.37
C TYR A 28 14.31 -12.17 18.17
N ALA A 29 15.30 -12.95 17.72
CA ALA A 29 15.16 -14.39 17.55
C ALA A 29 14.91 -15.13 18.88
N LYS A 30 15.31 -14.53 20.01
CA LYS A 30 15.07 -15.09 21.36
C LYS A 30 13.76 -14.67 21.99
N GLN A 31 13.04 -13.71 21.41
CA GLN A 31 11.77 -13.24 21.95
C GLN A 31 10.63 -14.24 21.66
N SER A 32 9.70 -14.37 22.59
CA SER A 32 8.47 -15.14 22.37
C SER A 32 7.55 -14.43 21.37
N LEU A 33 6.60 -15.19 20.74
CA LEU A 33 5.60 -14.60 19.87
C LEU A 33 4.76 -13.52 20.58
N THR A 34 4.47 -13.69 21.86
CA THR A 34 3.75 -12.70 22.68
C THR A 34 4.55 -11.41 22.82
N GLN A 35 5.85 -11.51 23.14
CA GLN A 35 6.72 -10.34 23.24
C GLN A 35 6.85 -9.62 21.90
N LEU A 36 7.03 -10.35 20.80
CA LEU A 36 7.08 -9.76 19.46
C LEU A 36 5.76 -9.07 19.09
N TYR A 37 4.61 -9.67 19.45
CA TYR A 37 3.31 -9.05 19.26
C TYR A 37 3.21 -7.72 20.01
N GLU A 38 3.61 -7.65 21.27
CA GLU A 38 3.59 -6.42 22.09
C GLU A 38 4.48 -5.34 21.46
N LEU A 39 5.61 -5.71 20.87
CA LEU A 39 6.51 -4.77 20.20
C LEU A 39 5.92 -4.16 18.91
N LEU A 40 4.87 -4.74 18.30
CA LEU A 40 4.16 -4.11 17.20
C LEU A 40 3.42 -2.82 17.60
N PHE A 41 3.20 -2.62 18.90
CA PHE A 41 2.53 -1.44 19.47
C PHE A 41 3.51 -0.37 19.94
N TYR A 42 4.80 -0.63 19.88
CA TYR A 42 5.81 0.29 20.42
C TYR A 42 5.86 1.60 19.60
N ALA A 43 6.16 2.71 20.27
CA ALA A 43 6.14 4.03 19.62
C ALA A 43 7.16 4.17 18.48
N ASP A 44 8.37 3.59 18.64
CA ASP A 44 9.44 3.68 17.64
C ASP A 44 9.24 2.67 16.50
N GLN A 45 9.21 3.19 15.27
CA GLN A 45 9.01 2.37 14.06
C GLN A 45 10.08 1.29 13.88
N ARG A 46 11.32 1.56 14.27
CA ARG A 46 12.43 0.59 14.11
C ARG A 46 12.20 -0.65 14.96
N VAL A 47 11.62 -0.49 16.15
CA VAL A 47 11.24 -1.60 17.04
C VAL A 47 10.10 -2.40 16.41
N ARG A 48 9.05 -1.71 15.94
CA ARG A 48 7.91 -2.38 15.26
C ARG A 48 8.36 -3.17 14.02
N LEU A 49 9.23 -2.58 13.18
CA LEU A 49 9.74 -3.25 11.98
C LEU A 49 10.55 -4.50 12.31
N LYS A 50 11.42 -4.45 13.33
CA LYS A 50 12.19 -5.62 13.75
C LYS A 50 11.29 -6.75 14.26
N ALA A 51 10.26 -6.41 15.05
CA ALA A 51 9.27 -7.37 15.51
C ALA A 51 8.48 -7.97 14.33
N GLN A 52 8.03 -7.14 13.39
CA GLN A 52 7.34 -7.58 12.17
C GLN A 52 8.20 -8.55 11.34
N TYR A 53 9.48 -8.23 11.12
CA TYR A 53 10.37 -9.07 10.32
C TYR A 53 10.60 -10.43 10.99
N GLU A 54 10.83 -10.45 12.29
CA GLU A 54 11.01 -11.70 13.03
C GLU A 54 9.73 -12.56 13.04
N LEU A 55 8.55 -11.93 13.21
CA LEU A 55 7.27 -12.61 13.09
C LEU A 55 7.03 -13.17 11.68
N ALA A 56 7.44 -12.43 10.64
CA ALA A 56 7.32 -12.88 9.26
C ALA A 56 8.28 -14.05 8.96
N GLU A 57 9.51 -14.01 9.45
CA GLU A 57 10.48 -15.13 9.35
C GLU A 57 9.91 -16.42 9.97
N ARG A 58 9.23 -16.28 11.11
CA ARG A 58 8.55 -17.42 11.78
C ARG A 58 7.19 -17.77 11.17
N LYS A 59 6.77 -17.07 10.12
CA LYS A 59 5.44 -17.25 9.48
C LYS A 59 4.27 -17.20 10.49
N ALA A 60 4.34 -16.26 11.44
CA ALA A 60 3.41 -16.15 12.55
C ALA A 60 2.07 -15.52 12.13
N THR A 61 1.36 -16.15 11.18
CA THR A 61 0.10 -15.65 10.58
C THR A 61 -0.92 -15.24 11.65
N ALA A 62 -1.19 -16.11 12.62
CA ALA A 62 -2.16 -15.85 13.68
C ALA A 62 -1.83 -14.59 14.52
N ILE A 63 -0.55 -14.26 14.69
CA ILE A 63 -0.12 -13.05 15.41
C ILE A 63 -0.44 -11.81 14.57
N PHE A 64 -0.19 -11.84 13.27
CA PHE A 64 -0.54 -10.73 12.39
C PHE A 64 -2.06 -10.56 12.26
N GLU A 65 -2.82 -11.66 12.13
CA GLU A 65 -4.29 -11.62 12.15
C GLU A 65 -4.82 -11.00 13.46
N LYS A 66 -4.24 -11.35 14.59
CA LYS A 66 -4.56 -10.71 15.88
C LYS A 66 -4.22 -9.21 15.87
N ALA A 67 -3.10 -8.81 15.27
CA ALA A 67 -2.69 -7.40 15.19
C ALA A 67 -3.63 -6.57 14.32
N VAL A 68 -4.08 -7.07 13.17
CA VAL A 68 -5.00 -6.33 12.28
C VAL A 68 -6.39 -6.10 12.88
N GLN A 69 -6.78 -6.87 13.92
CA GLN A 69 -8.04 -6.69 14.63
C GLN A 69 -8.00 -5.62 15.75
N GLN A 70 -6.85 -5.04 16.04
CA GLN A 70 -6.65 -4.07 17.14
C GLN A 70 -7.11 -2.66 16.74
N LYS A 71 -8.42 -2.41 16.76
CA LYS A 71 -9.02 -1.15 16.30
C LYS A 71 -8.45 0.10 16.96
N GLU A 72 -8.00 -0.01 18.20
CA GLU A 72 -7.44 1.09 18.99
C GLU A 72 -5.99 1.47 18.59
N ASN A 73 -5.31 0.67 17.76
CA ASN A 73 -3.93 0.93 17.37
C ASN A 73 -3.72 0.73 15.87
N GLN A 74 -3.91 1.80 15.11
CA GLN A 74 -3.76 1.80 13.65
C GLN A 74 -2.36 1.35 13.20
N LEU A 75 -1.29 1.78 13.92
CA LEU A 75 0.08 1.41 13.54
C LEU A 75 0.34 -0.09 13.69
N ALA A 76 -0.15 -0.72 14.76
CA ALA A 76 -0.02 -2.16 14.91
C ALA A 76 -0.78 -2.91 13.82
N ARG A 77 -1.98 -2.42 13.43
CA ARG A 77 -2.76 -2.95 12.31
C ARG A 77 -1.98 -2.88 11.00
N VAL A 78 -1.37 -1.74 10.70
CA VAL A 78 -0.56 -1.53 9.49
C VAL A 78 0.62 -2.50 9.46
N HIS A 79 1.35 -2.66 10.57
CA HIS A 79 2.43 -3.65 10.67
C HIS A 79 1.93 -5.10 10.53
N GLY A 80 0.71 -5.39 11.03
CA GLY A 80 0.02 -6.66 10.80
C GLY A 80 -0.21 -6.93 9.31
N ILE A 81 -0.75 -5.94 8.57
CA ILE A 81 -0.99 -6.04 7.12
C ILE A 81 0.33 -6.25 6.37
N TRP A 82 1.37 -5.49 6.71
CA TRP A 82 2.68 -5.63 6.06
C TRP A 82 3.31 -6.99 6.33
N GLY A 83 3.17 -7.49 7.56
CA GLY A 83 3.62 -8.84 7.92
C GLY A 83 2.89 -9.94 7.16
N LEU A 84 1.55 -9.85 7.06
CA LEU A 84 0.75 -10.75 6.23
C LEU A 84 1.18 -10.70 4.76
N GLY A 85 1.50 -9.52 4.25
CA GLY A 85 2.05 -9.37 2.89
C GLY A 85 3.39 -10.05 2.70
N GLN A 86 4.32 -9.91 3.66
CA GLN A 86 5.63 -10.56 3.62
C GLN A 86 5.54 -12.09 3.54
N ILE A 87 4.55 -12.68 4.22
CA ILE A 87 4.30 -14.13 4.18
C ILE A 87 3.27 -14.54 3.12
N LYS A 88 2.82 -13.59 2.27
CA LYS A 88 1.85 -13.78 1.18
C LYS A 88 0.51 -14.37 1.63
N ALA A 89 0.04 -14.02 2.81
CA ALA A 89 -1.24 -14.47 3.37
C ALA A 89 -2.41 -13.60 2.85
N SER A 90 -2.68 -13.62 1.53
CA SER A 90 -3.68 -12.76 0.88
C SER A 90 -5.09 -12.95 1.46
N ALA A 91 -5.49 -14.17 1.77
CA ALA A 91 -6.80 -14.48 2.34
C ALA A 91 -7.07 -13.75 3.68
N SER A 92 -6.02 -13.47 4.48
CA SER A 92 -6.13 -12.71 5.72
C SER A 92 -6.17 -11.18 5.48
N ILE A 93 -5.74 -10.71 4.30
CA ILE A 93 -5.70 -9.29 3.94
C ILE A 93 -6.99 -8.87 3.22
N GLN A 94 -7.54 -9.71 2.35
CA GLN A 94 -8.72 -9.39 1.53
C GLN A 94 -9.92 -8.81 2.33
N PRO A 95 -10.30 -9.35 3.50
CA PRO A 95 -11.40 -8.79 4.29
C PRO A 95 -11.18 -7.33 4.70
N LEU A 96 -9.92 -6.89 4.79
CA LEU A 96 -9.57 -5.52 5.18
C LEU A 96 -9.85 -4.48 4.08
N LEU A 97 -10.16 -4.90 2.85
CA LEU A 97 -10.60 -4.00 1.78
C LEU A 97 -11.96 -3.35 2.07
N THR A 98 -12.72 -3.86 3.05
CA THR A 98 -14.00 -3.31 3.50
C THR A 98 -13.94 -2.76 4.92
N ASP A 99 -12.74 -2.51 5.44
CA ASP A 99 -12.57 -1.96 6.79
C ASP A 99 -13.13 -0.54 6.92
N SER A 100 -13.56 -0.18 8.12
CA SER A 100 -14.08 1.16 8.41
C SER A 100 -13.00 2.25 8.41
N ASP A 101 -11.72 1.88 8.61
CA ASP A 101 -10.58 2.80 8.58
C ASP A 101 -10.01 2.89 7.15
N PRO A 102 -10.10 4.05 6.47
CA PRO A 102 -9.61 4.22 5.11
C PRO A 102 -8.10 3.95 4.96
N GLU A 103 -7.29 4.18 6.00
CA GLU A 103 -5.87 3.87 5.94
C GLU A 103 -5.63 2.35 5.91
N ILE A 104 -6.41 1.59 6.67
CA ILE A 104 -6.34 0.12 6.64
C ILE A 104 -6.74 -0.42 5.26
N VAL A 105 -7.82 0.12 4.68
CA VAL A 105 -8.23 -0.22 3.29
C VAL A 105 -7.11 0.09 2.31
N ALA A 106 -6.51 1.27 2.41
CA ALA A 106 -5.43 1.71 1.52
C ALA A 106 -4.19 0.80 1.64
N GLN A 107 -3.80 0.44 2.87
CA GLN A 107 -2.67 -0.47 3.09
C GLN A 107 -2.96 -1.90 2.62
N ALA A 108 -4.17 -2.40 2.82
CA ALA A 108 -4.60 -3.70 2.31
C ALA A 108 -4.54 -3.72 0.77
N ALA A 109 -5.12 -2.72 0.10
CA ALA A 109 -5.08 -2.60 -1.36
C ALA A 109 -3.63 -2.55 -1.88
N LYS A 110 -2.77 -1.74 -1.24
CA LYS A 110 -1.35 -1.66 -1.58
C LYS A 110 -0.66 -3.01 -1.50
N VAL A 111 -0.83 -3.71 -0.37
CA VAL A 111 -0.13 -4.98 -0.11
C VAL A 111 -0.63 -6.09 -1.03
N LEU A 112 -1.95 -6.18 -1.29
CA LEU A 112 -2.50 -7.15 -2.25
C LEU A 112 -1.92 -6.94 -3.66
N GLY A 113 -1.75 -5.68 -4.08
CA GLY A 113 -1.04 -5.36 -5.31
C GLY A 113 0.45 -5.74 -5.28
N ASP A 114 1.14 -5.53 -4.15
CA ASP A 114 2.57 -5.85 -3.99
C ASP A 114 2.85 -7.36 -4.06
N ILE A 115 1.90 -8.18 -3.57
CA ILE A 115 2.01 -9.65 -3.63
C ILE A 115 1.36 -10.26 -4.88
N PHE A 116 0.87 -9.42 -5.81
CA PHE A 116 0.23 -9.82 -7.07
C PHE A 116 -1.03 -10.70 -6.89
N ASP A 117 -1.86 -10.38 -5.90
CA ASP A 117 -3.09 -11.14 -5.62
C ASP A 117 -4.21 -10.80 -6.60
N ALA A 118 -4.28 -11.53 -7.72
CA ALA A 118 -5.29 -11.34 -8.75
C ALA A 118 -6.73 -11.64 -8.27
N SER A 119 -6.88 -12.44 -7.21
CA SER A 119 -8.22 -12.78 -6.68
C SER A 119 -8.94 -11.59 -6.04
N SER A 120 -8.20 -10.53 -5.66
CA SER A 120 -8.75 -9.29 -5.13
C SER A 120 -9.23 -8.29 -6.21
N ALA A 121 -9.09 -8.61 -7.51
CA ALA A 121 -9.31 -7.66 -8.60
C ALA A 121 -10.68 -6.98 -8.55
N GLU A 122 -11.77 -7.74 -8.38
CA GLU A 122 -13.12 -7.19 -8.36
C GLU A 122 -13.35 -6.22 -7.20
N GLN A 123 -12.86 -6.55 -6.01
CA GLN A 123 -12.95 -5.65 -4.85
C GLN A 123 -12.11 -4.39 -5.06
N LEU A 124 -10.91 -4.52 -5.62
CA LEU A 124 -10.04 -3.37 -5.92
C LEU A 124 -10.67 -2.46 -6.99
N ILE A 125 -11.37 -3.00 -8.00
CA ILE A 125 -12.10 -2.21 -9.01
C ILE A 125 -13.12 -1.30 -8.33
N THR A 126 -13.88 -1.78 -7.36
CA THR A 126 -14.86 -0.95 -6.64
C THR A 126 -14.20 0.20 -5.87
N LEU A 127 -12.99 -0.01 -5.35
CA LEU A 127 -12.24 0.98 -4.59
C LEU A 127 -11.59 2.08 -5.45
N VAL A 128 -11.50 1.90 -6.77
CA VAL A 128 -10.98 2.94 -7.69
C VAL A 128 -11.79 4.23 -7.57
N SER A 129 -13.11 4.14 -7.33
CA SER A 129 -14.02 5.29 -7.18
C SER A 129 -14.17 5.75 -5.72
N SER A 130 -13.34 5.29 -4.79
CA SER A 130 -13.41 5.69 -3.39
C SER A 130 -13.31 7.20 -3.21
N SER A 131 -14.13 7.75 -2.31
CA SER A 131 -14.05 9.16 -1.89
C SER A 131 -12.76 9.49 -1.12
N HIS A 132 -12.05 8.49 -0.65
CA HIS A 132 -10.74 8.64 -0.01
C HIS A 132 -9.63 8.53 -1.06
N PRO A 133 -8.94 9.62 -1.42
CA PRO A 133 -7.96 9.61 -2.53
C PRO A 133 -6.85 8.58 -2.35
N ARG A 134 -6.42 8.34 -1.12
CA ARG A 134 -5.37 7.35 -0.82
C ARG A 134 -5.83 5.91 -1.09
N VAL A 135 -7.10 5.59 -0.82
CA VAL A 135 -7.70 4.29 -1.15
C VAL A 135 -7.77 4.12 -2.67
N SER A 136 -8.34 5.11 -3.37
CA SER A 136 -8.42 5.12 -4.84
C SER A 136 -7.03 4.97 -5.48
N PHE A 137 -6.03 5.68 -4.96
CA PHE A 137 -4.65 5.62 -5.45
C PHE A 137 -4.05 4.21 -5.33
N PHE A 138 -4.11 3.58 -4.16
CA PHE A 138 -3.52 2.25 -3.98
C PHE A 138 -4.30 1.15 -4.66
N ALA A 139 -5.64 1.23 -4.72
CA ALA A 139 -6.45 0.31 -5.50
C ALA A 139 -6.10 0.39 -7.00
N THR A 140 -5.96 1.59 -7.53
CA THR A 140 -5.52 1.83 -8.91
C THR A 140 -4.12 1.23 -9.17
N GLN A 141 -3.16 1.47 -8.28
CA GLN A 141 -1.82 0.89 -8.43
C GLN A 141 -1.82 -0.64 -8.34
N ALA A 142 -2.61 -1.21 -7.43
CA ALA A 142 -2.73 -2.65 -7.28
C ALA A 142 -3.27 -3.31 -8.55
N LEU A 143 -4.34 -2.75 -9.14
CA LEU A 143 -4.92 -3.24 -10.40
C LEU A 143 -3.92 -3.23 -11.56
N GLY A 144 -3.08 -2.21 -11.64
CA GLY A 144 -1.99 -2.19 -12.60
C GLY A 144 -0.93 -3.28 -12.36
N ARG A 145 -0.59 -3.56 -11.09
CA ARG A 145 0.40 -4.60 -10.75
C ARG A 145 -0.08 -6.00 -11.03
N ILE A 146 -1.36 -6.27 -10.80
CA ILE A 146 -1.97 -7.58 -11.08
C ILE A 146 -2.41 -7.72 -12.54
N HIS A 147 -2.16 -6.70 -13.39
CA HIS A 147 -2.51 -6.68 -14.83
C HIS A 147 -4.00 -6.94 -15.09
N SER A 148 -4.90 -6.36 -14.27
CA SER A 148 -6.34 -6.60 -14.37
C SER A 148 -6.94 -5.89 -15.58
N GLU A 149 -7.20 -6.61 -16.67
CA GLU A 149 -7.84 -6.06 -17.86
C GLU A 149 -9.26 -5.55 -17.56
N ASN A 150 -10.01 -6.23 -16.69
CA ASN A 150 -11.35 -5.84 -16.27
C ASN A 150 -11.38 -4.47 -15.57
N ALA A 151 -10.23 -3.98 -15.09
CA ALA A 151 -10.14 -2.68 -14.46
C ALA A 151 -10.12 -1.50 -15.46
N ILE A 152 -9.85 -1.72 -16.74
CA ILE A 152 -9.69 -0.65 -17.74
C ILE A 152 -10.87 0.33 -17.72
N PRO A 153 -12.15 -0.09 -17.73
CA PRO A 153 -13.27 0.85 -17.70
C PRO A 153 -13.27 1.73 -16.44
N ALA A 154 -12.99 1.16 -15.26
CA ALA A 154 -12.95 1.91 -14.00
C ALA A 154 -11.77 2.89 -13.96
N LEU A 155 -10.60 2.50 -14.50
CA LEU A 155 -9.42 3.36 -14.59
C LEU A 155 -9.64 4.54 -15.56
N LEU A 156 -10.29 4.31 -16.70
CA LEU A 156 -10.67 5.38 -17.63
C LEU A 156 -11.70 6.31 -17.00
N LYS A 157 -12.67 5.76 -16.27
CA LYS A 157 -13.64 6.57 -15.53
C LYS A 157 -12.99 7.43 -14.45
N LEU A 158 -11.98 6.90 -13.74
CA LEU A 158 -11.18 7.67 -12.79
C LEU A 158 -10.47 8.85 -13.49
N VAL A 159 -9.84 8.63 -14.64
CA VAL A 159 -9.19 9.70 -15.43
C VAL A 159 -10.20 10.78 -15.83
N GLU A 160 -11.36 10.37 -16.31
CA GLU A 160 -12.42 11.28 -16.74
C GLU A 160 -12.93 12.14 -15.56
N THR A 161 -13.26 11.52 -14.43
CA THR A 161 -13.83 12.21 -13.27
C THR A 161 -12.81 13.06 -12.51
N ASN A 162 -11.55 12.60 -12.46
CA ASN A 162 -10.44 13.36 -11.90
C ASN A 162 -10.18 14.67 -12.67
N ALA A 163 -10.40 14.64 -13.98
CA ALA A 163 -10.25 15.82 -14.86
C ALA A 163 -8.94 16.61 -14.61
N ASP A 164 -7.84 15.90 -14.41
CA ASP A 164 -6.49 16.39 -14.11
C ASP A 164 -6.35 17.21 -12.80
N LYS A 165 -7.33 17.19 -11.91
CA LYS A 165 -7.31 17.92 -10.63
C LYS A 165 -6.28 17.35 -9.66
N ASP A 166 -6.26 16.02 -9.51
CA ASP A 166 -5.26 15.30 -8.70
C ASP A 166 -4.24 14.64 -9.64
N ILE A 167 -3.01 15.16 -9.61
CA ILE A 167 -1.90 14.67 -10.44
C ILE A 167 -1.45 13.26 -10.04
N TYR A 168 -1.59 12.89 -8.76
CA TYR A 168 -1.20 11.57 -8.27
C TYR A 168 -2.18 10.50 -8.75
N LEU A 169 -3.49 10.76 -8.70
CA LEU A 169 -4.51 9.86 -9.24
C LEU A 169 -4.37 9.70 -10.75
N ARG A 170 -4.14 10.80 -11.49
CA ARG A 170 -3.85 10.71 -12.93
C ARG A 170 -2.62 9.85 -13.19
N HIS A 171 -1.53 10.09 -12.46
CA HIS A 171 -0.30 9.30 -12.63
C HIS A 171 -0.52 7.83 -12.32
N ALA A 172 -1.24 7.51 -11.23
CA ALA A 172 -1.56 6.14 -10.86
C ALA A 172 -2.38 5.43 -11.94
N ALA A 173 -3.40 6.10 -12.50
CA ALA A 173 -4.23 5.55 -13.56
C ALA A 173 -3.43 5.30 -14.85
N VAL A 174 -2.63 6.27 -15.30
CA VAL A 174 -1.75 6.11 -16.47
C VAL A 174 -0.76 4.97 -16.28
N LEU A 175 -0.15 4.86 -15.09
CA LEU A 175 0.78 3.78 -14.79
C LEU A 175 0.09 2.41 -14.76
N ALA A 176 -1.11 2.33 -14.19
CA ALA A 176 -1.90 1.10 -14.14
C ALA A 176 -2.28 0.66 -15.56
N LEU A 177 -2.84 1.55 -16.38
CA LEU A 177 -3.19 1.27 -17.77
C LEU A 177 -1.96 0.85 -18.60
N SER A 178 -0.80 1.48 -18.36
CA SER A 178 0.45 1.09 -19.03
C SER A 178 0.91 -0.32 -18.65
N ARG A 179 0.72 -0.74 -17.39
CA ARG A 179 1.08 -2.10 -16.92
C ARG A 179 0.11 -3.17 -17.42
N ILE A 180 -1.15 -2.80 -17.68
CA ILE A 180 -2.13 -3.72 -18.28
C ILE A 180 -1.82 -3.98 -19.75
N GLU A 181 -1.06 -3.09 -20.43
CA GLU A 181 -0.51 -3.25 -21.77
C GLU A 181 -1.54 -3.44 -22.89
N LYS A 182 -2.79 -2.96 -22.73
CA LYS A 182 -3.83 -2.99 -23.77
C LYS A 182 -3.80 -1.68 -24.57
N VAL A 183 -3.43 -1.79 -25.83
CA VAL A 183 -3.25 -0.65 -26.76
C VAL A 183 -4.59 -0.20 -27.34
N GLU A 184 -5.46 -1.13 -27.70
CA GLU A 184 -6.72 -0.86 -28.42
C GLU A 184 -7.63 0.12 -27.68
N PRO A 185 -7.86 0.00 -26.34
CA PRO A 185 -8.67 0.98 -25.61
C PRO A 185 -8.07 2.39 -25.65
N MET A 186 -6.73 2.50 -25.71
CA MET A 186 -6.06 3.79 -25.78
C MET A 186 -6.20 4.44 -27.18
N LEU A 187 -6.04 3.66 -28.25
CA LEU A 187 -6.26 4.14 -29.62
C LEU A 187 -7.69 4.61 -29.85
N ALA A 188 -8.69 3.92 -29.25
CA ALA A 188 -10.09 4.31 -29.34
C ALA A 188 -10.37 5.72 -28.76
N LEU A 189 -9.50 6.24 -27.88
CA LEU A 189 -9.65 7.55 -27.25
C LEU A 189 -9.09 8.73 -28.08
N GLN A 190 -8.49 8.49 -29.26
CA GLN A 190 -7.87 9.55 -30.08
C GLN A 190 -8.82 10.73 -30.37
N ASN A 191 -10.10 10.44 -30.61
CA ASN A 191 -11.12 11.44 -30.92
C ASN A 191 -12.09 11.69 -29.74
N SER A 192 -11.75 11.25 -28.54
CA SER A 192 -12.59 11.49 -27.36
C SER A 192 -12.79 12.99 -27.13
N PRO A 193 -14.02 13.48 -26.86
CA PRO A 193 -14.26 14.87 -26.49
C PRO A 193 -13.57 15.23 -25.15
N ASN A 194 -13.31 14.25 -24.30
CA ASN A 194 -12.68 14.46 -23.01
C ASN A 194 -11.14 14.60 -23.15
N ARG A 195 -10.65 15.82 -22.82
CA ARG A 195 -9.21 16.16 -22.92
C ARG A 195 -8.34 15.26 -22.04
N SER A 196 -8.77 14.97 -20.80
CA SER A 196 -7.98 14.17 -19.87
C SER A 196 -7.82 12.72 -20.32
N LEU A 197 -8.86 12.14 -20.97
CA LEU A 197 -8.76 10.81 -21.58
C LEU A 197 -7.78 10.79 -22.75
N ARG A 198 -7.80 11.82 -23.63
CA ARG A 198 -6.82 11.91 -24.72
C ARG A 198 -5.38 12.02 -24.20
N ILE A 199 -5.15 12.87 -23.16
CA ILE A 199 -3.83 12.99 -22.54
C ILE A 199 -3.38 11.66 -21.93
N ALA A 200 -4.26 10.97 -21.19
CA ALA A 200 -3.94 9.67 -20.60
C ALA A 200 -3.59 8.64 -21.67
N ALA A 201 -4.34 8.58 -22.77
CA ALA A 201 -4.05 7.68 -23.89
C ALA A 201 -2.66 7.93 -24.49
N VAL A 202 -2.31 9.20 -24.76
CA VAL A 202 -0.98 9.57 -25.27
C VAL A 202 0.12 9.16 -24.28
N LEU A 203 -0.07 9.40 -22.98
CA LEU A 203 0.92 9.05 -21.95
C LEU A 203 1.10 7.54 -21.81
N VAL A 204 0.02 6.75 -21.91
CA VAL A 204 0.07 5.29 -21.89
C VAL A 204 0.80 4.77 -23.12
N LEU A 205 0.38 5.18 -24.33
CA LEU A 205 0.99 4.75 -25.59
C LEU A 205 2.47 5.12 -25.68
N ARG A 206 2.85 6.31 -25.17
CA ARG A 206 4.26 6.71 -25.07
C ARG A 206 5.06 5.77 -24.15
N ARG A 207 4.49 5.37 -23.00
CA ARG A 207 5.15 4.41 -22.09
C ARG A 207 5.32 3.04 -22.71
N LEU A 208 4.37 2.63 -23.55
CA LEU A 208 4.41 1.38 -24.30
C LEU A 208 5.31 1.46 -25.56
N ALA A 209 5.94 2.60 -25.81
CA ALA A 209 6.74 2.86 -27.02
C ALA A 209 5.97 2.54 -28.32
N HIS A 210 4.65 2.83 -28.34
CA HIS A 210 3.81 2.54 -29.51
C HIS A 210 4.24 3.38 -30.71
N PRO A 211 4.46 2.76 -31.91
CA PRO A 211 5.04 3.45 -33.08
C PRO A 211 4.16 4.57 -33.66
N GLY A 212 2.86 4.61 -33.34
CA GLY A 212 1.96 5.69 -33.74
C GLY A 212 2.11 6.99 -32.92
N ILE A 213 3.02 7.03 -31.95
CA ILE A 213 3.34 8.25 -31.17
C ILE A 213 4.77 8.62 -31.47
N GLN A 214 4.94 9.51 -32.42
CA GLN A 214 6.20 10.19 -32.75
C GLN A 214 6.17 11.62 -32.23
#